data_7a3b1f9c0973abd8b10e3749c676b1ea
#
_entry.id   7a3b1f9c0973abd8b10e3749c676b1ea
#
_cell.length_a   1.000
_cell.length_b   1.000
_cell.length_c   1.000
_cell.angle_alpha   90.00
_cell.angle_beta   90.00
_cell.angle_gamma   90.00
#
_symmetry.space_group_name_H-M   'P 1'
#
loop_
_entity.id
_entity.type
_entity.pdbx_description
1 polymer ?
#
loop_
_entity_poly.entity_id
_entity_poly.type
_entity_poly.pdbx_seq_one_letter_code
_entity_poly.pdbx_strand_id
1 'polypeptide(L)'
;MSDRLVIERLEFEGFCGLTETERNKPQPMAVDLDLLLDLSKAASTDNVSDTVDYAQVTAEIIAIGQHEQFALIEAFAERIAQAILAKHRVQELDLWVRKLRPPVKSVQGSVGARITRRRGADADDHHEAPAQWLLDHRHLLRIGRVLDLACGYGRNALYLAKEGFQVEAWDRHKESLDALESKARSLGLTIAPRLVDLEQAPAIPAEAFDLIVVFYYLQRDLIPHILKALAPGGILVYETFLIDNHERFDHPHRKEFCLGHNELLSLFSKLRILAYREGPLHPERGPFMASLVAQRSL
;
A
#
# COMPACT_ATOMS: atom_id res chain seq x y z
N MET A 1 19.05 -15.69 -1.95
CA MET A 1 19.40 -15.11 -3.27
C MET A 1 18.10 -14.75 -3.94
N SER A 2 18.03 -13.62 -4.58
CA SER A 2 16.80 -13.17 -5.25
C SER A 2 17.03 -13.32 -6.76
N ASP A 3 16.33 -14.27 -7.37
CA ASP A 3 16.44 -14.53 -8.79
C ASP A 3 15.66 -13.47 -9.58
N ARG A 4 16.08 -13.22 -10.83
CA ARG A 4 15.41 -12.26 -11.71
C ARG A 4 15.17 -12.86 -13.09
N LEU A 5 13.96 -12.64 -13.60
CA LEU A 5 13.66 -12.84 -15.02
C LEU A 5 13.71 -11.46 -15.68
N VAL A 6 14.52 -11.32 -16.74
CA VAL A 6 14.81 -10.02 -17.34
C VAL A 6 14.26 -9.98 -18.77
N ILE A 7 13.57 -8.89 -19.09
CA ILE A 7 13.12 -8.58 -20.45
C ILE A 7 13.79 -7.28 -20.86
N GLU A 8 14.70 -7.38 -21.82
CA GLU A 8 15.46 -6.24 -22.33
C GLU A 8 14.84 -5.72 -23.63
N ARG A 9 14.64 -4.41 -23.67
CA ARG A 9 14.29 -3.64 -24.87
C ARG A 9 13.07 -4.19 -25.64
N LEU A 10 11.97 -4.44 -24.95
CA LEU A 10 10.69 -4.72 -25.59
C LEU A 10 10.22 -3.45 -26.34
N GLU A 11 10.26 -3.48 -27.68
CA GLU A 11 9.87 -2.34 -28.53
C GLU A 11 8.44 -2.51 -29.06
N PHE A 12 7.68 -1.42 -29.05
CA PHE A 12 6.32 -1.36 -29.60
C PHE A 12 5.92 0.09 -29.91
N GLU A 13 4.82 0.25 -30.65
CA GLU A 13 4.20 1.56 -30.88
C GLU A 13 3.17 1.83 -29.78
N GLY A 14 3.27 3.00 -29.11
CA GLY A 14 2.41 3.37 -27.99
C GLY A 14 1.98 4.84 -28.00
N PHE A 15 0.97 5.17 -27.20
CA PHE A 15 0.34 6.49 -27.16
C PHE A 15 0.65 7.20 -25.84
N CYS A 16 1.63 8.11 -25.84
CA CYS A 16 2.02 8.83 -24.62
C CYS A 16 2.53 10.24 -24.97
N GLY A 17 1.98 11.31 -24.36
CA GLY A 17 2.51 12.65 -24.51
C GLY A 17 1.63 13.75 -23.94
N LEU A 18 2.25 14.90 -23.66
CA LEU A 18 1.58 16.06 -23.07
C LEU A 18 0.54 16.69 -24.01
N THR A 19 0.80 16.67 -25.31
CA THR A 19 -0.11 17.24 -26.31
C THR A 19 -1.10 16.20 -26.82
N GLU A 20 -2.27 16.66 -27.21
CA GLU A 20 -3.29 15.79 -27.82
C GLU A 20 -2.77 15.13 -29.11
N THR A 21 -1.97 15.84 -29.89
CA THR A 21 -1.32 15.32 -31.10
C THR A 21 -0.40 14.14 -30.79
N GLU A 22 0.38 14.19 -29.69
CA GLU A 22 1.23 13.07 -29.27
C GLU A 22 0.41 11.88 -28.80
N ARG A 23 -0.70 12.11 -28.08
CA ARG A 23 -1.57 11.03 -27.60
C ARG A 23 -2.37 10.35 -28.69
N ASN A 24 -2.65 11.06 -29.78
CA ASN A 24 -3.40 10.52 -30.92
C ASN A 24 -2.52 9.91 -32.02
N LYS A 25 -1.20 10.01 -31.87
CA LYS A 25 -0.23 9.46 -32.83
C LYS A 25 0.65 8.41 -32.16
N PRO A 26 0.67 7.16 -32.68
CA PRO A 26 1.58 6.15 -32.14
C PRO A 26 3.04 6.57 -32.33
N GLN A 27 3.86 6.26 -31.33
CA GLN A 27 5.29 6.57 -31.32
C GLN A 27 6.10 5.38 -30.79
N PRO A 28 7.36 5.23 -31.24
CA PRO A 28 8.17 4.10 -30.82
C PRO A 28 8.55 4.22 -29.33
N MET A 29 8.15 3.23 -28.57
CA MET A 29 8.41 3.06 -27.15
C MET A 29 9.29 1.85 -26.91
N ALA A 30 10.01 1.83 -25.81
CA ALA A 30 10.70 0.64 -25.33
C ALA A 30 10.47 0.46 -23.82
N VAL A 31 10.45 -0.79 -23.42
CA VAL A 31 10.36 -1.21 -22.01
C VAL A 31 11.49 -2.19 -21.71
N ASP A 32 12.21 -1.94 -20.62
CA ASP A 32 13.08 -2.91 -19.96
C ASP A 32 12.40 -3.25 -18.63
N LEU A 33 12.42 -4.52 -18.26
CA LEU A 33 11.72 -5.04 -17.10
C LEU A 33 12.53 -6.15 -16.42
N ASP A 34 12.84 -5.97 -15.15
CA ASP A 34 13.43 -6.97 -14.27
C ASP A 34 12.35 -7.43 -13.28
N LEU A 35 12.03 -8.70 -13.28
CA LEU A 35 11.06 -9.33 -12.40
C LEU A 35 11.76 -10.11 -11.31
N LEU A 36 11.54 -9.76 -10.06
CA LEU A 36 12.05 -10.51 -8.89
C LEU A 36 11.08 -11.61 -8.52
N LEU A 37 11.50 -12.85 -8.60
CA LEU A 37 10.72 -14.03 -8.25
C LEU A 37 11.65 -15.20 -7.86
N ASP A 38 11.08 -16.23 -7.25
CA ASP A 38 11.79 -17.47 -6.96
C ASP A 38 11.75 -18.39 -8.20
N LEU A 39 12.91 -18.64 -8.82
CA LEU A 39 13.06 -19.51 -9.99
C LEU A 39 13.45 -20.94 -9.62
N SER A 40 13.70 -21.26 -8.35
CA SER A 40 14.23 -22.56 -7.90
C SER A 40 13.34 -23.72 -8.32
N LYS A 41 12.02 -23.55 -8.21
CA LYS A 41 11.06 -24.58 -8.56
C LYS A 41 11.04 -24.82 -10.07
N ALA A 42 10.94 -23.77 -10.86
CA ALA A 42 10.95 -23.86 -12.32
C ALA A 42 12.25 -24.49 -12.83
N ALA A 43 13.40 -24.12 -12.25
CA ALA A 43 14.69 -24.68 -12.59
C ALA A 43 14.78 -26.19 -12.31
N SER A 44 14.03 -26.70 -11.33
CA SER A 44 14.03 -28.14 -11.00
C SER A 44 12.98 -28.94 -11.76
N THR A 45 11.85 -28.32 -12.12
CA THR A 45 10.71 -29.00 -12.76
C THR A 45 10.66 -28.87 -14.27
N ASP A 46 11.37 -27.88 -14.83
CA ASP A 46 11.30 -27.49 -16.25
C ASP A 46 9.85 -27.27 -16.73
N ASN A 47 9.01 -26.68 -15.85
CA ASN A 47 7.60 -26.47 -16.10
C ASN A 47 7.24 -24.98 -16.04
N VAL A 48 6.66 -24.46 -17.12
CA VAL A 48 6.26 -23.04 -17.23
C VAL A 48 5.22 -22.63 -16.19
N SER A 49 4.42 -23.56 -15.66
CA SER A 49 3.46 -23.26 -14.59
C SER A 49 4.11 -22.92 -13.24
N ASP A 50 5.39 -23.21 -13.09
CA ASP A 50 6.18 -22.92 -11.88
C ASP A 50 6.97 -21.60 -11.97
N THR A 51 6.86 -20.87 -13.08
CA THR A 51 7.48 -19.57 -13.30
C THR A 51 6.48 -18.53 -13.85
N VAL A 52 6.99 -17.37 -14.27
CA VAL A 52 6.23 -16.34 -14.99
C VAL A 52 6.43 -16.54 -16.48
N ASP A 53 5.33 -16.67 -17.20
CA ASP A 53 5.34 -16.71 -18.67
C ASP A 53 5.62 -15.30 -19.22
N TYR A 54 6.86 -15.05 -19.60
CA TYR A 54 7.28 -13.76 -20.14
C TYR A 54 6.57 -13.38 -21.45
N ALA A 55 6.07 -14.37 -22.23
CA ALA A 55 5.31 -14.08 -23.43
C ALA A 55 3.95 -13.42 -23.08
N GLN A 56 3.29 -13.87 -22.01
CA GLN A 56 2.08 -13.23 -21.51
C GLN A 56 2.37 -11.82 -20.95
N VAL A 57 3.48 -11.66 -20.21
CA VAL A 57 3.92 -10.36 -19.69
C VAL A 57 4.16 -9.37 -20.84
N THR A 58 4.90 -9.75 -21.86
CA THR A 58 5.18 -8.87 -23.00
C THR A 58 3.94 -8.51 -23.79
N ALA A 59 3.05 -9.48 -24.02
CA ALA A 59 1.77 -9.24 -24.70
C ALA A 59 0.90 -8.24 -23.93
N GLU A 60 0.87 -8.32 -22.61
CA GLU A 60 0.13 -7.39 -21.78
C GLU A 60 0.69 -5.96 -21.82
N ILE A 61 2.01 -5.80 -21.75
CA ILE A 61 2.67 -4.49 -21.88
C ILE A 61 2.34 -3.85 -23.22
N ILE A 62 2.45 -4.62 -24.31
CA ILE A 62 2.12 -4.16 -25.67
C ILE A 62 0.65 -3.75 -25.74
N ALA A 63 -0.27 -4.55 -25.20
CA ALA A 63 -1.69 -4.27 -25.21
C ALA A 63 -2.03 -2.96 -24.49
N ILE A 64 -1.44 -2.72 -23.30
CA ILE A 64 -1.60 -1.45 -22.56
C ILE A 64 -1.10 -0.27 -23.43
N GLY A 65 0.09 -0.38 -24.01
CA GLY A 65 0.68 0.69 -24.84
C GLY A 65 -0.10 0.98 -26.11
N GLN A 66 -0.74 -0.01 -26.71
CA GLN A 66 -1.50 0.12 -27.97
C GLN A 66 -2.96 0.52 -27.79
N HIS A 67 -3.57 0.26 -26.63
CA HIS A 67 -5.00 0.50 -26.43
C HIS A 67 -5.31 1.60 -25.39
N GLU A 68 -4.34 2.01 -24.58
CA GLU A 68 -4.52 3.06 -23.60
C GLU A 68 -3.68 4.32 -23.98
N GLN A 69 -4.16 5.50 -23.60
CA GLN A 69 -3.48 6.79 -23.87
C GLN A 69 -3.02 7.41 -22.56
N PHE A 70 -1.77 7.90 -22.55
CA PHE A 70 -1.18 8.49 -21.35
C PHE A 70 -0.68 9.92 -21.62
N ALA A 71 -1.00 10.85 -20.71
CA ALA A 71 -0.43 12.19 -20.76
C ALA A 71 1.03 12.21 -20.25
N LEU A 72 1.32 11.37 -19.26
CA LEU A 72 2.62 11.28 -18.60
C LEU A 72 3.21 9.88 -18.77
N ILE A 73 4.51 9.81 -19.02
CA ILE A 73 5.22 8.54 -19.13
C ILE A 73 5.32 7.81 -17.78
N GLU A 74 5.29 8.56 -16.69
CA GLU A 74 5.22 8.05 -15.31
C GLU A 74 3.90 7.31 -15.07
N ALA A 75 2.77 7.85 -15.51
CA ALA A 75 1.47 7.20 -15.41
C ALA A 75 1.41 5.92 -16.25
N PHE A 76 2.04 5.93 -17.42
CA PHE A 76 2.18 4.74 -18.26
C PHE A 76 3.02 3.66 -17.56
N ALA A 77 4.18 4.03 -17.00
CA ALA A 77 5.02 3.10 -16.23
C ALA A 77 4.25 2.50 -15.04
N GLU A 78 3.53 3.32 -14.28
CA GLU A 78 2.71 2.89 -13.15
C GLU A 78 1.63 1.90 -13.57
N ARG A 79 0.91 2.19 -14.65
CA ARG A 79 -0.15 1.32 -15.18
C ARG A 79 0.37 -0.06 -15.59
N ILE A 80 1.56 -0.13 -16.22
CA ILE A 80 2.23 -1.40 -16.54
C ILE A 80 2.59 -2.14 -15.25
N ALA A 81 3.23 -1.46 -14.29
CA ALA A 81 3.65 -2.08 -13.03
C ALA A 81 2.48 -2.70 -12.28
N GLN A 82 1.37 -1.97 -12.16
CA GLN A 82 0.14 -2.46 -11.51
C GLN A 82 -0.43 -3.70 -12.21
N ALA A 83 -0.49 -3.69 -13.54
CA ALA A 83 -0.99 -4.83 -14.30
C ALA A 83 -0.16 -6.10 -14.06
N ILE A 84 1.17 -5.97 -14.15
CA ILE A 84 2.09 -7.11 -13.96
C ILE A 84 2.03 -7.64 -12.53
N LEU A 85 2.09 -6.77 -11.52
CA LEU A 85 2.03 -7.18 -10.12
C LEU A 85 0.68 -7.80 -9.74
N ALA A 86 -0.42 -7.37 -10.35
CA ALA A 86 -1.75 -7.93 -10.06
C ALA A 86 -1.91 -9.35 -10.62
N LYS A 87 -1.43 -9.60 -11.84
CA LYS A 87 -1.72 -10.83 -12.59
C LYS A 87 -0.65 -11.91 -12.48
N HIS A 88 0.62 -11.53 -12.33
CA HIS A 88 1.75 -12.47 -12.36
C HIS A 88 2.35 -12.65 -10.95
N ARG A 89 2.91 -13.81 -10.64
CA ARG A 89 3.55 -14.15 -9.35
C ARG A 89 4.91 -13.45 -9.16
N VAL A 90 4.95 -12.13 -9.32
CA VAL A 90 6.13 -11.29 -9.17
C VAL A 90 6.11 -10.63 -7.81
N GLN A 91 7.24 -10.59 -7.10
CA GLN A 91 7.37 -9.94 -5.79
C GLN A 91 7.75 -8.46 -5.92
N GLU A 92 8.61 -8.16 -6.88
CA GLU A 92 9.13 -6.83 -7.17
C GLU A 92 9.43 -6.75 -8.66
N LEU A 93 9.28 -5.59 -9.24
CA LEU A 93 9.74 -5.30 -10.58
C LEU A 93 10.51 -3.97 -10.65
N ASP A 94 11.56 -3.95 -11.46
CA ASP A 94 12.18 -2.73 -11.96
C ASP A 94 11.73 -2.53 -13.40
N LEU A 95 11.13 -1.38 -13.68
CA LEU A 95 10.56 -1.06 -14.98
C LEU A 95 11.14 0.24 -15.51
N TRP A 96 11.62 0.23 -16.74
CA TRP A 96 12.05 1.42 -17.45
C TRP A 96 11.25 1.59 -18.74
N VAL A 97 10.28 2.50 -18.74
CA VAL A 97 9.50 2.89 -19.93
C VAL A 97 10.11 4.13 -20.58
N ARG A 98 10.33 4.10 -21.89
CA ARG A 98 10.97 5.21 -22.60
C ARG A 98 10.42 5.42 -24.00
N LYS A 99 10.37 6.71 -24.40
CA LYS A 99 10.20 7.14 -25.80
C LYS A 99 11.53 7.02 -26.51
N LEU A 100 11.59 6.29 -27.61
CA LEU A 100 12.81 6.14 -28.40
C LEU A 100 13.10 7.37 -29.28
N ARG A 101 12.07 8.16 -29.57
CA ARG A 101 12.17 9.40 -30.35
C ARG A 101 11.42 10.54 -29.64
N PRO A 102 11.98 11.07 -28.55
CA PRO A 102 11.30 12.14 -27.79
C PRO A 102 11.21 13.43 -28.63
N PRO A 103 10.16 14.25 -28.45
CA PRO A 103 9.98 15.49 -29.21
C PRO A 103 10.89 16.63 -28.74
N VAL A 104 12.06 16.34 -28.20
CA VAL A 104 13.04 17.28 -27.67
C VAL A 104 14.31 17.22 -28.55
N LYS A 105 14.54 18.20 -29.38
CA LYS A 105 15.62 18.20 -30.40
C LYS A 105 17.04 18.01 -29.84
N SER A 106 17.29 18.41 -28.60
CA SER A 106 18.59 18.28 -27.93
C SER A 106 18.85 16.93 -27.31
N VAL A 107 17.84 16.04 -27.24
CA VAL A 107 17.98 14.69 -26.72
C VAL A 107 18.30 13.72 -27.85
N GLN A 108 19.52 13.19 -27.87
CA GLN A 108 20.00 12.27 -28.92
C GLN A 108 19.65 10.78 -28.61
N GLY A 109 19.15 10.51 -27.42
CA GLY A 109 18.75 9.15 -26.98
C GLY A 109 17.25 9.06 -26.73
N SER A 110 16.90 8.43 -25.65
CA SER A 110 15.52 8.24 -25.20
C SER A 110 15.21 9.11 -23.97
N VAL A 111 13.93 9.41 -23.74
CA VAL A 111 13.41 9.97 -22.50
C VAL A 111 12.43 9.00 -21.91
N GLY A 112 12.51 8.75 -20.59
CA GLY A 112 11.67 7.76 -19.96
C GLY A 112 11.57 7.92 -18.45
N ALA A 113 10.67 7.13 -17.85
CA ALA A 113 10.55 6.94 -16.42
C ALA A 113 11.07 5.56 -16.03
N ARG A 114 11.89 5.51 -14.98
CA ARG A 114 12.34 4.27 -14.36
C ARG A 114 11.72 4.19 -12.98
N ILE A 115 11.01 3.11 -12.70
CA ILE A 115 10.32 2.90 -11.44
C ILE A 115 10.60 1.50 -10.90
N THR A 116 10.70 1.37 -9.59
CA THR A 116 10.69 0.09 -8.91
C THR A 116 9.37 -0.03 -8.17
N ARG A 117 8.66 -1.16 -8.36
CA ARG A 117 7.43 -1.45 -7.64
C ARG A 117 7.50 -2.84 -7.04
N ARG A 118 6.94 -2.98 -5.87
CA ARG A 118 6.85 -4.27 -5.17
C ARG A 118 5.41 -4.67 -5.02
N ARG A 119 5.16 -5.94 -5.06
CA ARG A 119 3.87 -6.46 -4.64
C ARG A 119 3.68 -6.07 -3.16
N GLY A 120 2.81 -5.11 -2.92
CA GLY A 120 2.52 -4.60 -1.58
C GLY A 120 3.38 -3.41 -1.09
N ALA A 121 4.25 -2.79 -1.92
CA ALA A 121 4.99 -1.59 -1.51
C ALA A 121 4.35 -0.27 -1.95
N ASP A 122 3.55 -0.28 -3.01
CA ASP A 122 2.86 0.91 -3.56
C ASP A 122 1.34 0.85 -3.38
N ALA A 123 0.90 0.03 -2.47
CA ALA A 123 -0.49 0.01 -2.08
C ALA A 123 -0.64 0.74 -0.74
N ASP A 124 -0.73 2.02 -0.78
CA ASP A 124 -1.91 2.53 -0.13
C ASP A 124 -3.05 1.72 -0.75
N ASP A 125 -3.60 0.74 0.01
CA ASP A 125 -4.96 0.26 -0.10
C ASP A 125 -5.32 -1.11 -0.67
N HIS A 126 -4.45 -1.97 -1.21
CA HIS A 126 -4.92 -3.28 -1.67
C HIS A 126 -4.25 -4.51 -1.04
N HIS A 127 -3.70 -4.40 0.16
CA HIS A 127 -3.32 -5.57 0.92
C HIS A 127 -4.58 -6.32 1.38
N GLU A 128 -4.88 -7.48 0.78
CA GLU A 128 -5.94 -8.36 1.30
C GLU A 128 -5.61 -8.92 2.70
N ALA A 129 -4.33 -9.02 3.02
CA ALA A 129 -3.87 -9.50 4.32
C ALA A 129 -3.90 -8.38 5.39
N PRO A 130 -4.38 -8.67 6.61
CA PRO A 130 -4.31 -7.74 7.71
C PRO A 130 -2.87 -7.38 8.07
N ALA A 131 -2.68 -6.24 8.73
CA ALA A 131 -1.36 -5.79 9.15
C ALA A 131 -0.66 -6.83 10.02
N GLN A 132 0.62 -7.11 9.71
CA GLN A 132 1.37 -8.15 10.45
C GLN A 132 1.48 -7.80 11.94
N TRP A 133 1.66 -6.53 12.29
CA TRP A 133 1.68 -6.07 13.68
C TRP A 133 0.39 -6.37 14.44
N LEU A 134 -0.77 -6.30 13.78
CA LEU A 134 -2.06 -6.69 14.34
C LEU A 134 -2.14 -8.20 14.57
N LEU A 135 -1.67 -9.00 13.62
CA LEU A 135 -1.64 -10.47 13.71
C LEU A 135 -0.72 -10.95 14.85
N ASP A 136 0.49 -10.40 14.93
CA ASP A 136 1.49 -10.77 15.94
C ASP A 136 0.98 -10.54 17.37
N HIS A 137 0.12 -9.53 17.55
CA HIS A 137 -0.41 -9.12 18.84
C HIS A 137 -1.87 -9.51 19.07
N ARG A 138 -2.46 -10.35 18.19
CA ARG A 138 -3.85 -10.82 18.32
C ARG A 138 -4.16 -11.41 19.68
N HIS A 139 -3.21 -12.07 20.29
CA HIS A 139 -3.33 -12.72 21.61
C HIS A 139 -3.58 -11.73 22.77
N LEU A 140 -3.29 -10.45 22.59
CA LEU A 140 -3.55 -9.37 23.56
C LEU A 140 -4.97 -8.80 23.42
N LEU A 141 -5.67 -9.05 22.32
CA LEU A 141 -6.93 -8.42 21.98
C LEU A 141 -8.10 -9.27 22.48
N ARG A 142 -9.04 -8.61 23.15
CA ARG A 142 -10.32 -9.22 23.59
C ARG A 142 -11.41 -8.85 22.60
N ILE A 143 -12.29 -9.78 22.30
CA ILE A 143 -13.45 -9.53 21.44
C ILE A 143 -14.33 -8.45 22.09
N GLY A 144 -14.71 -7.46 21.29
CA GLY A 144 -15.48 -6.31 21.73
C GLY A 144 -15.73 -5.35 20.58
N ARG A 145 -16.01 -4.09 20.88
CA ARG A 145 -16.24 -3.01 19.91
C ARG A 145 -14.90 -2.46 19.40
N VAL A 146 -14.77 -2.43 18.08
CA VAL A 146 -13.54 -1.96 17.41
C VAL A 146 -13.83 -0.73 16.56
N LEU A 147 -12.91 0.22 16.58
CA LEU A 147 -12.82 1.31 15.63
C LEU A 147 -11.55 1.17 14.78
N ASP A 148 -11.72 1.00 13.47
CA ASP A 148 -10.65 1.06 12.48
C ASP A 148 -10.63 2.46 11.86
N LEU A 149 -9.63 3.27 12.20
CA LEU A 149 -9.48 4.67 11.77
C LEU A 149 -8.60 4.74 10.51
N ALA A 150 -9.07 5.48 9.51
CA ALA A 150 -8.47 5.54 8.18
C ALA A 150 -8.34 4.12 7.59
N CYS A 151 -9.47 3.40 7.59
CA CYS A 151 -9.51 1.96 7.31
C CYS A 151 -9.21 1.61 5.84
N GLY A 152 -9.27 2.58 4.91
CA GLY A 152 -9.13 2.34 3.49
C GLY A 152 -10.12 1.28 3.00
N TYR A 153 -9.66 0.29 2.27
CA TYR A 153 -10.47 -0.87 1.82
C TYR A 153 -10.76 -1.89 2.92
N GLY A 154 -10.34 -1.61 4.18
CA GLY A 154 -10.77 -2.34 5.38
C GLY A 154 -10.14 -3.70 5.59
N ARG A 155 -8.91 -3.97 5.16
CA ARG A 155 -8.22 -5.25 5.37
C ARG A 155 -8.19 -5.69 6.85
N ASN A 156 -7.93 -4.73 7.76
CA ASN A 156 -7.92 -4.99 9.20
C ASN A 156 -9.35 -5.12 9.74
N ALA A 157 -10.28 -4.28 9.28
CA ALA A 157 -11.70 -4.36 9.62
C ALA A 157 -12.31 -5.72 9.25
N LEU A 158 -12.05 -6.22 8.04
CA LEU A 158 -12.51 -7.54 7.57
C LEU A 158 -11.94 -8.68 8.43
N TYR A 159 -10.65 -8.62 8.74
CA TYR A 159 -10.01 -9.59 9.61
C TYR A 159 -10.64 -9.61 11.01
N LEU A 160 -10.79 -8.43 11.64
CA LEU A 160 -11.35 -8.32 12.99
C LEU A 160 -12.82 -8.75 13.01
N ALA A 161 -13.62 -8.41 11.99
CA ALA A 161 -14.99 -8.90 11.88
C ALA A 161 -15.07 -10.42 11.75
N LYS A 162 -14.16 -11.05 10.99
CA LYS A 162 -14.05 -12.51 10.88
C LYS A 162 -13.68 -13.16 12.22
N GLU A 163 -12.87 -12.49 13.03
CA GLU A 163 -12.51 -12.91 14.38
C GLU A 163 -13.61 -12.68 15.42
N GLY A 164 -14.77 -12.14 15.01
CA GLY A 164 -15.95 -11.96 15.88
C GLY A 164 -16.03 -10.59 16.59
N PHE A 165 -15.20 -9.62 16.22
CA PHE A 165 -15.31 -8.26 16.74
C PHE A 165 -16.48 -7.50 16.10
N GLN A 166 -17.03 -6.53 16.84
CA GLN A 166 -18.03 -5.57 16.33
C GLN A 166 -17.28 -4.36 15.77
N VAL A 167 -17.17 -4.25 14.44
CA VAL A 167 -16.27 -3.32 13.78
C VAL A 167 -17.01 -2.13 13.21
N GLU A 168 -16.60 -0.92 13.62
CA GLU A 168 -16.83 0.33 12.91
C GLU A 168 -15.56 0.68 12.13
N ALA A 169 -15.70 1.02 10.84
CA ALA A 169 -14.60 1.33 9.94
C ALA A 169 -14.81 2.74 9.34
N TRP A 170 -13.89 3.67 9.67
CA TRP A 170 -14.02 5.07 9.28
C TRP A 170 -12.97 5.46 8.25
N ASP A 171 -13.41 6.07 7.14
CA ASP A 171 -12.53 6.62 6.11
C ASP A 171 -13.20 7.82 5.43
N ARG A 172 -12.41 8.66 4.77
CA ARG A 172 -12.91 9.79 3.98
C ARG A 172 -13.25 9.42 2.53
N HIS A 173 -12.81 8.27 2.05
CA HIS A 173 -13.01 7.82 0.68
C HIS A 173 -14.23 6.91 0.59
N LYS A 174 -15.30 7.45 0.01
CA LYS A 174 -16.56 6.70 -0.16
C LYS A 174 -16.37 5.42 -0.98
N GLU A 175 -15.56 5.47 -2.01
CA GLU A 175 -15.30 4.33 -2.90
C GLU A 175 -14.67 3.14 -2.16
N SER A 176 -13.70 3.41 -1.30
CA SER A 176 -13.06 2.39 -0.44
C SER A 176 -14.06 1.75 0.52
N LEU A 177 -14.94 2.58 1.13
CA LEU A 177 -15.98 2.11 2.05
C LEU A 177 -17.05 1.28 1.32
N ASP A 178 -17.47 1.68 0.12
CA ASP A 178 -18.43 0.91 -0.69
C ASP A 178 -17.84 -0.46 -1.07
N ALA A 179 -16.54 -0.50 -1.42
CA ALA A 179 -15.84 -1.75 -1.70
C ALA A 179 -15.71 -2.63 -0.45
N LEU A 180 -15.38 -2.06 0.71
CA LEU A 180 -15.34 -2.75 2.00
C LEU A 180 -16.69 -3.37 2.33
N GLU A 181 -17.78 -2.60 2.23
CA GLU A 181 -19.13 -3.08 2.53
C GLU A 181 -19.54 -4.24 1.59
N SER A 182 -19.24 -4.10 0.30
CA SER A 182 -19.49 -5.15 -0.70
C SER A 182 -18.73 -6.44 -0.36
N LYS A 183 -17.43 -6.32 -0.03
CA LYS A 183 -16.59 -7.47 0.35
C LYS A 183 -17.07 -8.10 1.65
N ALA A 184 -17.39 -7.31 2.68
CA ALA A 184 -17.92 -7.82 3.94
C ALA A 184 -19.22 -8.61 3.71
N ARG A 185 -20.15 -8.06 2.93
CA ARG A 185 -21.41 -8.74 2.57
C ARG A 185 -21.17 -10.07 1.85
N SER A 186 -20.23 -10.10 0.90
CA SER A 186 -19.89 -11.34 0.16
C SER A 186 -19.30 -12.44 1.06
N LEU A 187 -18.69 -12.05 2.18
CA LEU A 187 -18.10 -12.95 3.18
C LEU A 187 -19.07 -13.28 4.33
N GLY A 188 -20.30 -12.73 4.33
CA GLY A 188 -21.24 -12.88 5.43
C GLY A 188 -20.82 -12.17 6.71
N LEU A 189 -19.99 -11.12 6.61
CA LEU A 189 -19.50 -10.34 7.74
C LEU A 189 -20.33 -9.07 7.94
N THR A 190 -20.43 -8.61 9.19
CA THR A 190 -21.07 -7.34 9.54
C THR A 190 -20.00 -6.33 9.95
N ILE A 191 -19.90 -5.24 9.21
CA ILE A 191 -19.04 -4.09 9.49
C ILE A 191 -19.90 -2.84 9.34
N ALA A 192 -19.67 -1.81 10.17
CA ALA A 192 -20.32 -0.52 10.07
C ALA A 192 -19.37 0.52 9.45
N PRO A 193 -19.36 0.68 8.10
CA PRO A 193 -18.54 1.69 7.46
C PRO A 193 -19.11 3.08 7.70
N ARG A 194 -18.24 4.07 7.93
CA ARG A 194 -18.61 5.48 8.10
C ARG A 194 -17.75 6.39 7.27
N LEU A 195 -18.38 7.22 6.46
CA LEU A 195 -17.71 8.29 5.72
C LEU A 195 -17.40 9.44 6.69
N VAL A 196 -16.13 9.57 7.07
CA VAL A 196 -15.67 10.56 8.04
C VAL A 196 -14.36 11.16 7.57
N ASP A 197 -14.32 12.49 7.49
CA ASP A 197 -13.07 13.20 7.31
C ASP A 197 -12.41 13.41 8.68
N LEU A 198 -11.37 12.66 8.95
CA LEU A 198 -10.64 12.70 10.22
C LEU A 198 -9.89 14.03 10.42
N GLU A 199 -9.62 14.78 9.35
CA GLU A 199 -8.96 16.10 9.41
C GLU A 199 -9.91 17.20 9.94
N GLN A 200 -11.22 16.94 9.94
CA GLN A 200 -12.24 17.87 10.47
C GLN A 200 -12.54 17.66 11.95
N ALA A 201 -11.63 17.04 12.70
CA ALA A 201 -11.76 16.74 14.12
C ALA A 201 -13.13 16.10 14.50
N PRO A 202 -13.41 14.89 13.97
CA PRO A 202 -14.69 14.23 14.17
C PRO A 202 -14.93 13.91 15.65
N ALA A 203 -16.18 13.97 16.08
CA ALA A 203 -16.57 13.54 17.41
C ALA A 203 -16.53 12.01 17.51
N ILE A 204 -15.45 11.46 18.06
CA ILE A 204 -15.37 10.04 18.41
C ILE A 204 -16.01 9.86 19.79
N PRO A 205 -17.01 8.96 19.95
CA PRO A 205 -17.65 8.72 21.24
C PRO A 205 -16.64 8.33 22.32
N ALA A 206 -16.75 8.92 23.49
CA ALA A 206 -15.85 8.62 24.61
C ALA A 206 -16.14 7.22 25.17
N GLU A 207 -15.07 6.50 25.56
CA GLU A 207 -15.14 5.18 26.21
C GLU A 207 -15.99 4.14 25.45
N ALA A 208 -16.01 4.26 24.12
CA ALA A 208 -16.91 3.48 23.30
C ALA A 208 -16.27 2.20 22.70
N PHE A 209 -14.93 2.11 22.68
CA PHE A 209 -14.23 1.07 21.96
C PHE A 209 -13.26 0.28 22.84
N ASP A 210 -13.37 -1.05 22.79
CA ASP A 210 -12.46 -1.98 23.44
C ASP A 210 -11.13 -2.11 22.69
N LEU A 211 -11.16 -1.79 21.38
CA LEU A 211 -10.00 -1.78 20.51
C LEU A 211 -10.10 -0.61 19.52
N ILE A 212 -9.01 0.12 19.37
CA ILE A 212 -8.84 1.08 18.26
C ILE A 212 -7.61 0.65 17.48
N VAL A 213 -7.73 0.58 16.15
CA VAL A 213 -6.62 0.28 15.25
C VAL A 213 -6.40 1.44 14.29
N VAL A 214 -5.11 1.78 14.06
CA VAL A 214 -4.69 2.84 13.15
C VAL A 214 -3.45 2.36 12.40
N PHE A 215 -3.54 2.27 11.08
CA PHE A 215 -2.43 1.82 10.24
C PHE A 215 -2.18 2.78 9.09
N TYR A 216 -0.91 3.14 8.88
CA TYR A 216 -0.45 4.02 7.79
C TYR A 216 -1.11 5.41 7.77
N TYR A 217 -1.55 5.88 8.91
CA TYR A 217 -2.20 7.17 9.08
C TYR A 217 -1.62 7.92 10.28
N LEU A 218 -1.39 9.22 10.15
CA LEU A 218 -0.92 10.07 11.23
C LEU A 218 -1.64 11.42 11.20
N GLN A 219 -2.36 11.70 12.28
CA GLN A 219 -2.89 13.02 12.58
C GLN A 219 -2.77 13.30 14.08
N ARG A 220 -1.92 14.23 14.44
CA ARG A 220 -1.56 14.50 15.83
C ARG A 220 -2.74 15.04 16.63
N ASP A 221 -3.58 15.88 16.00
CA ASP A 221 -4.77 16.46 16.62
C ASP A 221 -5.85 15.42 16.95
N LEU A 222 -5.78 14.24 16.33
CA LEU A 222 -6.71 13.14 16.60
C LEU A 222 -6.34 12.35 17.87
N ILE A 223 -5.10 12.43 18.35
CA ILE A 223 -4.59 11.64 19.48
C ILE A 223 -5.43 11.84 20.76
N PRO A 224 -5.79 13.07 21.19
CA PRO A 224 -6.65 13.26 22.36
C PRO A 224 -8.03 12.60 22.20
N HIS A 225 -8.56 12.54 20.99
CA HIS A 225 -9.86 11.91 20.70
C HIS A 225 -9.75 10.39 20.78
N ILE A 226 -8.67 9.80 20.25
CA ILE A 226 -8.37 8.36 20.36
C ILE A 226 -8.26 7.96 21.84
N LEU A 227 -7.50 8.71 22.63
CA LEU A 227 -7.33 8.45 24.06
C LEU A 227 -8.65 8.46 24.85
N LYS A 228 -9.57 9.37 24.50
CA LYS A 228 -10.89 9.45 25.13
C LYS A 228 -11.82 8.33 24.66
N ALA A 229 -11.70 7.90 23.42
CA ALA A 229 -12.59 6.92 22.81
C ALA A 229 -12.32 5.48 23.28
N LEU A 230 -11.09 5.17 23.74
CA LEU A 230 -10.79 3.88 24.34
C LEU A 230 -11.61 3.69 25.64
N ALA A 231 -12.25 2.55 25.77
CA ALA A 231 -12.88 2.12 27.01
C ALA A 231 -11.81 1.85 28.11
N PRO A 232 -12.17 1.86 29.41
CA PRO A 232 -11.27 1.38 30.45
C PRO A 232 -10.79 -0.05 30.15
N GLY A 233 -9.47 -0.28 30.20
CA GLY A 233 -8.85 -1.54 29.77
C GLY A 233 -8.75 -1.74 28.27
N GLY A 234 -9.28 -0.82 27.46
CA GLY A 234 -9.25 -0.89 25.99
C GLY A 234 -7.83 -0.78 25.42
N ILE A 235 -7.63 -1.37 24.26
CA ILE A 235 -6.33 -1.47 23.58
C ILE A 235 -6.27 -0.61 22.34
N LEU A 236 -5.13 0.04 22.15
CA LEU A 236 -4.75 0.72 20.92
C LEU A 236 -3.69 -0.12 20.20
N VAL A 237 -3.89 -0.37 18.89
CA VAL A 237 -2.86 -0.88 17.99
C VAL A 237 -2.59 0.19 16.94
N TYR A 238 -1.35 0.67 16.88
CA TYR A 238 -0.98 1.77 16.00
C TYR A 238 0.32 1.43 15.26
N GLU A 239 0.34 1.65 13.95
CA GLU A 239 1.56 1.53 13.15
C GLU A 239 1.55 2.54 12.01
N THR A 240 2.62 3.36 11.90
CA THR A 240 2.79 4.29 10.78
C THR A 240 4.26 4.60 10.54
N PHE A 241 4.55 5.37 9.48
CA PHE A 241 5.89 5.65 8.99
C PHE A 241 6.70 6.54 9.94
N LEU A 242 7.99 6.21 10.06
CA LEU A 242 9.02 7.08 10.65
C LEU A 242 9.55 8.07 9.62
N ILE A 243 10.14 9.14 10.11
CA ILE A 243 10.83 10.15 9.29
C ILE A 243 11.92 9.55 8.42
N ASP A 244 12.61 8.51 8.91
CA ASP A 244 13.64 7.76 8.18
C ASP A 244 13.09 7.17 6.87
N ASN A 245 11.81 6.80 6.85
CA ASN A 245 11.19 6.27 5.64
C ASN A 245 11.05 7.35 4.56
N HIS A 246 10.64 8.58 4.96
CA HIS A 246 10.62 9.73 4.06
C HIS A 246 12.03 10.09 3.58
N GLU A 247 13.01 10.18 4.49
CA GLU A 247 14.37 10.59 4.17
C GLU A 247 15.06 9.59 3.21
N ARG A 248 14.72 8.30 3.30
CA ARG A 248 15.38 7.25 2.52
C ARG A 248 14.65 6.89 1.23
N PHE A 249 13.32 7.00 1.21
CA PHE A 249 12.47 6.53 0.11
C PHE A 249 11.55 7.60 -0.44
N ASP A 250 11.59 8.85 0.07
CA ASP A 250 10.66 9.94 -0.27
C ASP A 250 9.18 9.52 -0.09
N HIS A 251 8.93 8.65 0.89
CA HIS A 251 7.58 8.13 1.18
C HIS A 251 7.32 8.09 2.70
N PRO A 252 6.17 8.60 3.17
CA PRO A 252 5.22 9.50 2.48
C PRO A 252 5.91 10.78 1.98
N HIS A 253 5.46 11.35 0.87
CA HIS A 253 6.07 12.57 0.29
C HIS A 253 6.07 13.79 1.22
N ARG A 254 5.17 13.82 2.21
CA ARG A 254 5.05 14.91 3.18
C ARG A 254 5.54 14.46 4.55
N LYS A 255 6.53 15.17 5.07
CA LYS A 255 7.16 14.89 6.38
C LYS A 255 6.16 14.90 7.53
N GLU A 256 5.11 15.71 7.44
CA GLU A 256 4.08 15.84 8.45
C GLU A 256 3.33 14.53 8.70
N PHE A 257 3.35 13.61 7.74
CA PHE A 257 2.75 12.28 7.83
C PHE A 257 3.70 11.22 8.42
N CYS A 258 4.91 11.63 8.82
CA CYS A 258 5.88 10.76 9.46
C CYS A 258 6.04 11.10 10.93
N LEU A 259 6.28 10.08 11.74
CA LEU A 259 6.65 10.21 13.15
C LEU A 259 8.14 10.53 13.28
N GLY A 260 8.48 11.42 14.23
CA GLY A 260 9.85 11.50 14.75
C GLY A 260 10.18 10.29 15.62
N HIS A 261 11.47 10.12 15.94
CA HIS A 261 11.93 9.04 16.81
C HIS A 261 11.33 9.16 18.22
N ASN A 262 10.82 8.04 18.74
CA ASN A 262 10.11 7.95 20.03
C ASN A 262 8.84 8.82 20.13
N GLU A 263 8.39 9.45 19.05
CA GLU A 263 7.21 10.31 19.08
C GLU A 263 5.95 9.52 19.41
N LEU A 264 5.80 8.31 18.88
CA LEU A 264 4.63 7.47 19.15
C LEU A 264 4.50 7.12 20.64
N LEU A 265 5.61 6.86 21.32
CA LEU A 265 5.64 6.65 22.77
C LEU A 265 5.21 7.91 23.53
N SER A 266 5.66 9.07 23.08
CA SER A 266 5.32 10.37 23.69
C SER A 266 3.82 10.68 23.53
N LEU A 267 3.28 10.49 22.35
CA LEU A 267 1.86 10.75 22.03
C LEU A 267 0.92 9.89 22.89
N PHE A 268 1.30 8.66 23.17
CA PHE A 268 0.50 7.70 23.94
C PHE A 268 1.06 7.41 25.36
N SER A 269 1.86 8.32 25.91
CA SER A 269 2.49 8.19 27.24
C SER A 269 1.52 7.98 28.41
N LYS A 270 0.23 8.32 28.23
CA LYS A 270 -0.85 8.07 29.21
C LYS A 270 -1.35 6.64 29.21
N LEU A 271 -0.99 5.84 28.23
CA LEU A 271 -1.35 4.43 28.13
C LEU A 271 -0.23 3.53 28.65
N ARG A 272 -0.58 2.36 29.13
CA ARG A 272 0.40 1.30 29.43
C ARG A 272 0.87 0.68 28.13
N ILE A 273 2.15 0.82 27.81
CA ILE A 273 2.75 0.22 26.63
C ILE A 273 2.90 -1.29 26.85
N LEU A 274 2.31 -2.09 25.96
CA LEU A 274 2.37 -3.55 25.97
C LEU A 274 3.41 -4.09 25.00
N ALA A 275 3.54 -3.45 23.82
CA ALA A 275 4.56 -3.75 22.83
C ALA A 275 4.92 -2.46 22.06
N TYR A 276 6.18 -2.37 21.68
CA TYR A 276 6.68 -1.26 20.87
C TYR A 276 7.83 -1.72 19.98
N ARG A 277 7.85 -1.18 18.77
CA ARG A 277 8.96 -1.33 17.83
C ARG A 277 9.11 -0.03 17.05
N GLU A 278 10.36 0.33 16.77
CA GLU A 278 10.73 1.45 15.93
C GLU A 278 11.93 1.05 15.06
N GLY A 279 11.86 1.35 13.77
CA GLY A 279 12.91 1.05 12.82
C GLY A 279 12.43 0.31 11.58
N PRO A 280 13.34 -0.26 10.79
CA PRO A 280 13.00 -0.93 9.55
C PRO A 280 12.29 -2.27 9.83
N LEU A 281 11.22 -2.55 9.09
CA LEU A 281 10.58 -3.86 9.11
C LEU A 281 11.48 -4.94 8.50
N HIS A 282 12.30 -4.54 7.55
CA HIS A 282 13.36 -5.37 6.97
C HIS A 282 14.68 -4.59 6.98
N PRO A 283 15.79 -5.13 7.52
CA PRO A 283 17.05 -4.41 7.72
C PRO A 283 17.59 -3.67 6.49
N GLU A 284 17.43 -4.24 5.30
CA GLU A 284 18.00 -3.69 4.07
C GLU A 284 17.01 -2.91 3.21
N ARG A 285 15.70 -3.12 3.40
CA ARG A 285 14.67 -2.71 2.42
C ARG A 285 13.56 -1.83 2.98
N GLY A 286 13.53 -1.62 4.33
CA GLY A 286 12.43 -0.87 4.97
C GLY A 286 11.08 -1.61 4.85
N PRO A 287 9.93 -0.99 4.97
CA PRO A 287 9.79 0.41 5.39
C PRO A 287 10.26 0.65 6.83
N PHE A 288 10.56 1.92 7.16
CA PHE A 288 10.84 2.34 8.53
C PHE A 288 9.53 2.74 9.21
N MET A 289 9.19 2.05 10.27
CA MET A 289 7.92 2.17 10.96
C MET A 289 8.09 2.36 12.45
N ALA A 290 7.13 3.03 13.09
CA ALA A 290 6.90 2.90 14.52
C ALA A 290 5.58 2.15 14.75
N SER A 291 5.63 1.14 15.61
CA SER A 291 4.51 0.24 15.88
C SER A 291 4.30 0.15 17.38
N LEU A 292 3.06 0.29 17.84
CA LEU A 292 2.67 0.34 19.25
C LEU A 292 1.46 -0.55 19.51
N VAL A 293 1.50 -1.29 20.63
CA VAL A 293 0.31 -1.81 21.31
C VAL A 293 0.29 -1.22 22.71
N ALA A 294 -0.79 -0.53 23.06
CA ALA A 294 -0.91 0.12 24.35
C ALA A 294 -2.30 -0.06 24.94
N GLN A 295 -2.41 -0.03 26.27
CA GLN A 295 -3.65 -0.26 27.00
C GLN A 295 -4.02 0.94 27.86
N ARG A 296 -5.26 1.36 27.81
CA ARG A 296 -5.84 2.30 28.78
C ARG A 296 -5.98 1.61 30.15
N SER A 297 -5.61 2.29 31.22
CA SER A 297 -5.86 1.80 32.59
C SER A 297 -7.35 1.53 32.83
N LEU A 298 -7.63 0.61 33.76
CA LEU A 298 -9.00 0.28 34.20
C LEU A 298 -9.66 1.45 34.90
#